data_f07ca211baf457455d7a3939957529c7
#
_entry.id   f07ca211baf457455d7a3939957529c7
#
_cell.length_a   1.000
_cell.length_b   1.000
_cell.length_c   1.000
_cell.angle_alpha   90.00
_cell.angle_beta   90.00
_cell.angle_gamma   90.00
#
_symmetry.space_group_name_H-M   'P 1'
#
loop_
_entity.id
_entity.type
_entity.pdbx_description
1 polymer ?
#
loop_
_entity_poly.entity_id
_entity_poly.type
_entity_poly.pdbx_seq_one_letter_code
_entity_poly.pdbx_strand_id
1 'polypeptide(L)'
;MSRKFHILYIHTYNIKEKNCSLLLFFPETQTICGDVPPHYWETPYSQPYFDNSTRKEITATVGQAALLHCRVRNLGDRAVSWIRKRDLHILTVGILTYTNDQRFQSLHTEGSDEWTLRISSPQPRDSGTYECQVSTEPKISQAFRLNVVVSRAKILGNSELFIKSGSDINLTCLAMQSPIPPSFIYWYKGKRVMNYSQRGGINVITERQTRTSKLLIAKATPADSGNYTCSPSSSGEVHYQLINYAPARPD
;
A
#
# COMPACT_ATOMS: atom_id res chain seq x y z
N MET A 1 -1.69 39.77 51.18
CA MET A 1 -2.79 40.43 50.41
C MET A 1 -2.46 40.31 48.93
N SER A 2 -3.03 39.32 48.30
CA SER A 2 -2.84 39.06 46.86
C SER A 2 -3.93 39.81 46.06
N ARG A 3 -3.52 40.81 45.30
CA ARG A 3 -4.45 41.51 44.38
C ARG A 3 -4.53 40.72 43.08
N LYS A 4 -5.68 40.09 42.83
CA LYS A 4 -6.03 39.50 41.55
C LYS A 4 -6.39 40.64 40.61
N PHE A 5 -5.63 40.77 39.52
CA PHE A 5 -5.97 41.68 38.39
C PHE A 5 -6.88 40.89 37.41
N HIS A 6 -8.08 41.37 37.19
CA HIS A 6 -8.97 40.86 36.13
C HIS A 6 -8.75 41.74 34.88
N ILE A 7 -8.25 41.14 33.80
CA ILE A 7 -8.22 41.75 32.46
C ILE A 7 -9.58 41.51 31.83
N LEU A 8 -10.36 42.58 31.60
CA LEU A 8 -11.76 42.44 31.20
C LEU A 8 -12.01 42.52 29.69
N TYR A 9 -11.22 43.27 28.88
CA TYR A 9 -11.37 43.30 27.42
C TYR A 9 -10.18 43.96 26.75
N ILE A 10 -9.72 43.38 25.62
CA ILE A 10 -8.77 44.02 24.69
C ILE A 10 -9.52 44.31 23.39
N HIS A 11 -9.73 45.60 23.10
CA HIS A 11 -10.19 46.06 21.79
C HIS A 11 -9.00 46.62 21.01
N THR A 12 -8.67 46.00 19.89
CA THR A 12 -7.67 46.51 18.95
C THR A 12 -8.35 47.34 17.88
N TYR A 13 -7.95 48.61 17.75
CA TYR A 13 -8.36 49.48 16.67
C TYR A 13 -7.18 49.88 15.80
N ASN A 14 -7.37 49.82 14.50
CA ASN A 14 -6.38 50.20 13.52
C ASN A 14 -6.58 51.67 13.18
N ILE A 15 -5.72 52.58 13.68
CA ILE A 15 -5.74 53.98 13.33
C ILE A 15 -4.48 54.29 12.52
N LYS A 16 -4.67 54.39 11.19
CA LYS A 16 -3.62 54.83 10.24
C LYS A 16 -2.24 54.18 10.52
N GLU A 17 -2.09 52.94 10.14
CA GLU A 17 -0.82 52.17 10.13
C GLU A 17 -0.11 51.97 11.48
N LYS A 18 -0.74 52.23 12.62
CA LYS A 18 -0.19 51.87 13.94
C LYS A 18 -1.17 51.03 14.71
N ASN A 19 -0.72 49.83 15.16
CA ASN A 19 -1.52 49.00 16.05
C ASN A 19 -1.48 49.61 17.46
N CYS A 20 -2.61 50.11 17.94
CA CYS A 20 -2.77 50.66 19.27
C CYS A 20 -3.64 49.71 20.11
N SER A 21 -3.19 49.33 21.28
CA SER A 21 -3.96 48.54 22.26
C SER A 21 -4.40 49.40 23.43
N LEU A 22 -5.70 49.39 23.69
CA LEU A 22 -6.31 50.10 24.82
C LEU A 22 -6.34 49.13 26.03
N LEU A 23 -5.56 49.45 27.05
CA LEU A 23 -5.60 48.71 28.33
C LEU A 23 -6.46 49.49 29.33
N LEU A 24 -7.60 48.94 29.68
CA LEU A 24 -8.51 49.49 30.69
C LEU A 24 -8.06 49.03 32.08
N PHE A 25 -7.40 49.92 32.83
CA PHE A 25 -7.19 49.77 34.26
C PHE A 25 -8.10 50.75 34.99
N PHE A 26 -8.86 50.30 35.99
CA PHE A 26 -9.54 51.20 36.88
C PHE A 26 -8.52 51.79 37.90
N PRO A 27 -8.36 53.12 38.01
CA PRO A 27 -9.13 54.24 37.48
C PRO A 27 -8.56 54.97 36.26
N GLU A 28 -7.53 54.47 35.60
CA GLU A 28 -6.89 55.20 34.48
C GLU A 28 -6.81 54.37 33.20
N THR A 29 -7.15 54.99 32.07
CA THR A 29 -7.03 54.37 30.74
C THR A 29 -5.69 54.78 30.13
N GLN A 30 -4.82 53.83 29.87
CA GLN A 30 -3.57 54.12 29.15
C GLN A 30 -3.62 53.54 27.75
N THR A 31 -3.39 54.37 26.75
CA THR A 31 -3.22 53.95 25.36
C THR A 31 -1.72 53.80 25.09
N ILE A 32 -1.26 52.62 24.87
CA ILE A 32 0.12 52.36 24.48
C ILE A 32 0.15 52.13 22.98
N CYS A 33 0.70 53.12 22.24
CA CYS A 33 1.04 52.98 20.83
C CYS A 33 2.55 52.82 20.73
N GLY A 34 3.02 51.67 20.39
CA GLY A 34 4.42 51.38 20.12
C GLY A 34 4.56 50.68 18.78
N ASP A 35 5.68 50.88 18.11
CA ASP A 35 6.08 50.01 17.01
C ASP A 35 6.33 48.64 17.62
N VAL A 36 5.27 47.83 17.72
CA VAL A 36 5.42 46.38 18.03
C VAL A 36 6.06 45.80 16.79
N PRO A 37 7.29 45.26 16.93
CA PRO A 37 7.86 44.57 15.78
C PRO A 37 6.85 43.55 15.32
N PRO A 38 6.55 43.47 14.01
CA PRO A 38 5.68 42.44 13.50
C PRO A 38 6.32 41.11 13.91
N HIS A 39 5.53 40.19 14.51
CA HIS A 39 5.91 38.82 14.83
C HIS A 39 6.55 38.48 16.19
N TYR A 40 6.09 39.07 17.28
CA TYR A 40 6.51 38.57 18.60
C TYR A 40 5.82 37.22 19.00
N TRP A 41 4.81 36.74 18.25
CA TRP A 41 4.10 35.46 18.54
C TRP A 41 4.38 34.35 17.54
N GLU A 42 5.03 34.66 16.46
CA GLU A 42 5.46 33.66 15.50
C GLU A 42 6.86 33.20 15.88
N THR A 43 6.96 32.21 16.81
CA THR A 43 8.02 31.22 16.62
C THR A 43 7.94 30.84 15.15
N PRO A 44 9.06 30.79 14.40
CA PRO A 44 9.01 30.32 13.04
C PRO A 44 8.52 28.89 13.07
N TYR A 45 7.19 28.68 13.00
CA TYR A 45 6.62 27.38 12.72
C TYR A 45 7.19 27.02 11.38
N SER A 46 8.18 26.12 11.39
CA SER A 46 8.72 25.61 10.14
C SER A 46 7.53 25.08 9.34
N GLN A 47 7.39 25.57 8.11
CA GLN A 47 6.28 25.21 7.24
C GLN A 47 6.22 23.70 7.07
N PRO A 48 5.03 23.09 7.01
CA PRO A 48 4.90 21.67 6.71
C PRO A 48 5.56 21.33 5.38
N TYR A 49 6.21 20.18 5.34
CA TYR A 49 6.79 19.66 4.11
C TYR A 49 6.68 18.14 4.07
N PHE A 50 6.70 17.59 2.84
CA PHE A 50 6.68 16.14 2.64
C PHE A 50 8.08 15.57 2.73
N ASP A 51 8.22 14.45 3.45
CA ASP A 51 9.44 13.67 3.47
C ASP A 51 9.57 12.91 2.14
N ASN A 52 10.64 13.19 1.40
CA ASN A 52 10.88 12.62 0.08
C ASN A 52 11.38 11.16 0.12
N SER A 53 11.65 10.60 1.29
CA SER A 53 12.09 9.21 1.44
C SER A 53 10.99 8.19 1.14
N THR A 54 9.72 8.60 1.13
CA THR A 54 8.59 7.71 0.88
C THR A 54 8.48 7.31 -0.58
N ARG A 55 8.18 6.03 -0.83
CA ARG A 55 7.95 5.52 -2.20
C ARG A 55 6.66 6.12 -2.77
N LYS A 56 6.77 6.77 -3.94
CA LYS A 56 5.65 7.43 -4.63
C LYS A 56 4.93 6.54 -5.65
N GLU A 57 5.58 5.48 -6.11
CA GLU A 57 5.00 4.47 -6.99
C GLU A 57 4.79 3.16 -6.22
N ILE A 58 3.55 2.75 -6.12
CA ILE A 58 3.11 1.58 -5.38
C ILE A 58 2.46 0.60 -6.35
N THR A 59 2.93 -0.64 -6.35
CA THR A 59 2.24 -1.74 -7.04
C THR A 59 1.62 -2.66 -6.00
N ALA A 60 0.33 -2.89 -6.11
CA ALA A 60 -0.44 -3.80 -5.27
C ALA A 60 -1.06 -4.92 -6.09
N THR A 61 -1.31 -6.06 -5.47
CA THR A 61 -2.03 -7.18 -6.09
C THR A 61 -3.50 -7.11 -5.73
N VAL A 62 -4.36 -7.45 -6.67
CA VAL A 62 -5.81 -7.60 -6.41
C VAL A 62 -6.02 -8.47 -5.18
N GLY A 63 -6.86 -8.02 -4.26
CA GLY A 63 -7.20 -8.73 -3.01
C GLY A 63 -6.22 -8.52 -1.85
N GLN A 64 -5.01 -8.02 -2.09
CA GLN A 64 -4.05 -7.66 -1.03
C GLN A 64 -4.13 -6.16 -0.75
N ALA A 65 -4.14 -5.77 0.53
CA ALA A 65 -4.24 -4.36 0.89
C ALA A 65 -3.10 -3.53 0.28
N ALA A 66 -3.45 -2.40 -0.32
CA ALA A 66 -2.48 -1.39 -0.75
C ALA A 66 -2.30 -0.35 0.35
N LEU A 67 -1.05 0.06 0.60
CA LEU A 67 -0.67 1.08 1.57
C LEU A 67 0.10 2.19 0.85
N LEU A 68 -0.41 3.41 0.92
CA LEU A 68 0.24 4.61 0.40
C LEU A 68 0.72 5.44 1.60
N HIS A 69 2.04 5.50 1.78
CA HIS A 69 2.67 6.13 2.94
C HIS A 69 3.01 7.58 2.66
N CYS A 70 2.29 8.51 3.27
CA CYS A 70 2.56 9.94 3.23
C CYS A 70 3.17 10.37 4.56
N ARG A 71 4.36 10.95 4.51
CA ARG A 71 5.03 11.45 5.71
C ARG A 71 5.12 12.97 5.63
N VAL A 72 4.54 13.64 6.61
CA VAL A 72 4.47 15.10 6.70
C VAL A 72 5.21 15.57 7.94
N ARG A 73 6.25 16.38 7.74
CA ARG A 73 7.00 17.02 8.82
C ARG A 73 6.42 18.37 9.16
N ASN A 74 6.51 18.76 10.42
CA ASN A 74 6.07 20.05 10.94
C ASN A 74 4.59 20.35 10.65
N LEU A 75 3.74 19.33 10.76
CA LEU A 75 2.32 19.43 10.43
C LEU A 75 1.59 20.50 11.28
N GLY A 76 1.92 20.61 12.57
CA GLY A 76 1.23 21.48 13.52
C GLY A 76 -0.24 21.06 13.67
N ASP A 77 -1.12 22.05 13.67
CA ASP A 77 -2.59 21.89 13.79
C ASP A 77 -3.32 21.64 12.45
N ARG A 78 -2.57 21.48 11.37
CA ARG A 78 -3.11 21.31 10.02
C ARG A 78 -3.60 19.88 9.78
N ALA A 79 -4.60 19.75 8.90
CA ALA A 79 -5.15 18.45 8.53
C ALA A 79 -4.47 17.88 7.28
N VAL A 80 -4.27 16.56 7.27
CA VAL A 80 -3.84 15.79 6.10
C VAL A 80 -5.07 15.14 5.47
N SER A 81 -5.24 15.30 4.16
CA SER A 81 -6.35 14.72 3.40
C SER A 81 -5.84 13.85 2.28
N TRP A 82 -6.52 12.73 2.02
CA TRP A 82 -6.29 11.92 0.85
C TRP A 82 -7.35 12.15 -0.21
N ILE A 83 -6.92 12.43 -1.43
CA ILE A 83 -7.77 12.78 -2.57
C ILE A 83 -7.45 11.82 -3.73
N ARG A 84 -8.50 11.26 -4.35
CA ARG A 84 -8.37 10.51 -5.59
C ARG A 84 -8.38 11.48 -6.77
N LYS A 85 -7.25 11.57 -7.49
CA LYS A 85 -7.02 12.62 -8.50
C LYS A 85 -7.97 12.56 -9.70
N ARG A 86 -8.36 11.37 -10.14
CA ARG A 86 -9.15 11.20 -11.40
C ARG A 86 -10.51 11.91 -11.37
N ASP A 87 -11.10 12.05 -10.18
CA ASP A 87 -12.43 12.62 -9.96
C ASP A 87 -12.46 13.63 -8.80
N LEU A 88 -11.28 14.00 -8.29
CA LEU A 88 -11.09 14.93 -7.17
C LEU A 88 -11.88 14.53 -5.91
N HIS A 89 -12.16 13.24 -5.78
CA HIS A 89 -12.94 12.73 -4.65
C HIS A 89 -12.12 12.70 -3.37
N ILE A 90 -12.62 13.38 -2.33
CA ILE A 90 -12.02 13.35 -1.00
C ILE A 90 -12.31 12.01 -0.36
N LEU A 91 -11.27 11.25 -0.05
CA LEU A 91 -11.36 9.93 0.57
C LEU A 91 -11.35 10.03 2.09
N THR A 92 -10.38 10.81 2.63
CA THR A 92 -10.21 10.98 4.07
C THR A 92 -9.77 12.40 4.41
N VAL A 93 -10.12 12.86 5.62
CA VAL A 93 -9.59 14.09 6.24
C VAL A 93 -9.14 13.73 7.65
N GLY A 94 -7.85 13.87 7.94
CA GLY A 94 -7.27 13.29 9.14
C GLY A 94 -7.49 11.79 9.18
N ILE A 95 -8.00 11.29 10.29
CA ILE A 95 -8.37 9.88 10.47
C ILE A 95 -9.80 9.55 10.01
N LEU A 96 -10.59 10.56 9.65
CA LEU A 96 -12.00 10.37 9.27
C LEU A 96 -12.12 10.00 7.79
N THR A 97 -12.96 9.01 7.50
CA THR A 97 -13.29 8.59 6.13
C THR A 97 -14.51 9.35 5.63
N TYR A 98 -14.39 10.00 4.48
CA TYR A 98 -15.46 10.79 3.84
C TYR A 98 -16.12 10.09 2.66
N THR A 99 -15.51 9.04 2.14
CA THR A 99 -16.09 8.24 1.07
C THR A 99 -17.01 7.15 1.63
N ASN A 100 -18.06 6.80 0.87
CA ASN A 100 -18.93 5.66 1.19
C ASN A 100 -18.26 4.30 0.92
N ASP A 101 -17.13 4.29 0.20
CA ASP A 101 -16.36 3.07 -0.06
C ASP A 101 -15.52 2.70 1.16
N GLN A 102 -16.00 1.74 1.95
CA GLN A 102 -15.37 1.30 3.19
C GLN A 102 -13.99 0.65 3.02
N ARG A 103 -13.55 0.42 1.78
CA ARG A 103 -12.22 -0.10 1.51
C ARG A 103 -11.11 0.91 1.77
N PHE A 104 -11.44 2.21 1.76
CA PHE A 104 -10.52 3.29 2.02
C PHE A 104 -10.51 3.66 3.50
N GLN A 105 -9.33 3.68 4.10
CA GLN A 105 -9.14 4.05 5.49
C GLN A 105 -7.85 4.86 5.65
N SER A 106 -7.89 5.90 6.49
CA SER A 106 -6.68 6.59 6.93
C SER A 106 -6.12 5.90 8.18
N LEU A 107 -4.85 5.53 8.14
CA LEU A 107 -4.12 4.99 9.27
C LEU A 107 -3.13 6.04 9.74
N HIS A 108 -3.21 6.41 11.01
CA HIS A 108 -2.31 7.35 11.66
C HIS A 108 -2.18 6.99 13.14
N THR A 109 -0.96 7.01 13.64
CA THR A 109 -0.67 6.85 15.07
C THR A 109 -0.39 8.23 15.64
N GLU A 110 -0.98 8.55 16.78
CA GLU A 110 -0.79 9.83 17.46
C GLU A 110 0.71 10.11 17.70
N GLY A 111 1.15 11.32 17.38
CA GLY A 111 2.56 11.72 17.46
C GLY A 111 3.43 11.23 16.31
N SER A 112 2.91 10.48 15.35
CA SER A 112 3.64 10.06 14.16
C SER A 112 3.55 11.11 13.06
N ASP A 113 4.59 11.22 12.23
CA ASP A 113 4.56 12.03 11.00
C ASP A 113 3.89 11.30 9.83
N GLU A 114 3.50 10.04 10.00
CA GLU A 114 3.03 9.18 8.93
C GLU A 114 1.50 9.15 8.83
N TRP A 115 1.00 9.38 7.62
CA TRP A 115 -0.41 9.36 7.24
C TRP A 115 -0.59 8.37 6.11
N THR A 116 -1.02 7.16 6.41
CA THR A 116 -1.12 6.08 5.44
C THR A 116 -2.55 5.91 4.95
N LEU A 117 -2.75 5.99 3.63
CA LEU A 117 -4.00 5.55 3.01
C LEU A 117 -3.95 4.04 2.80
N ARG A 118 -4.85 3.32 3.46
CA ARG A 118 -5.08 1.90 3.25
C ARG A 118 -6.24 1.69 2.31
N ILE A 119 -6.03 0.86 1.29
CA ILE A 119 -7.09 0.41 0.37
C ILE A 119 -7.20 -1.10 0.52
N SER A 120 -8.28 -1.56 1.15
CA SER A 120 -8.54 -2.99 1.34
C SER A 120 -9.03 -3.61 0.03
N SER A 121 -8.49 -4.78 -0.34
CA SER A 121 -8.87 -5.52 -1.54
C SER A 121 -8.96 -4.64 -2.80
N PRO A 122 -7.86 -3.95 -3.17
CA PRO A 122 -7.84 -3.09 -4.33
C PRO A 122 -8.18 -3.86 -5.61
N GLN A 123 -8.83 -3.18 -6.56
CA GLN A 123 -9.21 -3.68 -7.87
C GLN A 123 -8.43 -2.94 -8.96
N PRO A 124 -8.28 -3.48 -10.18
CA PRO A 124 -7.57 -2.79 -11.27
C PRO A 124 -8.10 -1.38 -11.55
N ARG A 125 -9.42 -1.16 -11.36
CA ARG A 125 -10.07 0.15 -11.47
C ARG A 125 -9.63 1.18 -10.42
N ASP A 126 -9.01 0.74 -9.33
CA ASP A 126 -8.47 1.61 -8.28
C ASP A 126 -7.06 2.12 -8.63
N SER A 127 -6.46 1.62 -9.73
CA SER A 127 -5.22 2.16 -10.26
C SER A 127 -5.37 3.63 -10.63
N GLY A 128 -4.36 4.42 -10.36
CA GLY A 128 -4.37 5.85 -10.65
C GLY A 128 -3.54 6.66 -9.67
N THR A 129 -3.72 7.98 -9.73
CA THR A 129 -3.01 8.93 -8.87
C THR A 129 -3.88 9.32 -7.68
N TYR A 130 -3.26 9.28 -6.51
CA TYR A 130 -3.81 9.74 -5.23
C TYR A 130 -2.93 10.88 -4.72
N GLU A 131 -3.53 11.87 -4.10
CA GLU A 131 -2.80 12.98 -3.50
C GLU A 131 -2.98 12.99 -1.98
N CYS A 132 -1.86 13.07 -1.28
CA CYS A 132 -1.79 13.46 0.12
C CYS A 132 -1.66 14.98 0.16
N GLN A 133 -2.64 15.68 0.72
CA GLN A 133 -2.73 17.13 0.74
C GLN A 133 -2.74 17.65 2.18
N VAL A 134 -2.00 18.72 2.43
CA VAL A 134 -2.00 19.44 3.72
C VAL A 134 -2.78 20.76 3.57
N SER A 135 -3.58 21.09 4.60
CA SER A 135 -4.42 22.30 4.63
C SER A 135 -3.60 23.57 4.95
N THR A 136 -2.55 23.81 4.18
CA THR A 136 -1.77 25.06 4.19
C THR A 136 -2.37 26.11 3.26
N GLU A 137 -1.92 27.36 3.36
CA GLU A 137 -2.24 28.42 2.41
C GLU A 137 -0.94 28.97 1.81
N PRO A 138 -0.65 28.75 0.51
CA PRO A 138 -1.36 27.84 -0.41
C PRO A 138 -1.24 26.37 -0.02
N LYS A 139 -2.21 25.55 -0.44
CA LYS A 139 -2.22 24.10 -0.18
C LYS A 139 -1.01 23.42 -0.81
N ILE A 140 -0.37 22.55 -0.06
CA ILE A 140 0.69 21.68 -0.57
C ILE A 140 0.17 20.25 -0.75
N SER A 141 0.66 19.53 -1.76
CA SER A 141 0.26 18.16 -2.04
C SER A 141 1.42 17.30 -2.54
N GLN A 142 1.35 16.01 -2.25
CA GLN A 142 2.27 14.98 -2.72
C GLN A 142 1.48 13.90 -3.47
N ALA A 143 1.85 13.67 -4.73
CA ALA A 143 1.21 12.64 -5.55
C ALA A 143 1.83 11.26 -5.32
N PHE A 144 0.95 10.24 -5.32
CA PHE A 144 1.27 8.81 -5.23
C PHE A 144 0.59 8.08 -6.38
N ARG A 145 1.33 7.23 -7.09
CA ARG A 145 0.80 6.44 -8.19
C ARG A 145 0.59 5.00 -7.73
N LEU A 146 -0.66 4.57 -7.70
CA LEU A 146 -1.05 3.18 -7.43
C LEU A 146 -1.23 2.42 -8.74
N ASN A 147 -0.58 1.27 -8.86
CA ASN A 147 -0.78 0.30 -9.93
C ASN A 147 -1.28 -1.01 -9.33
N VAL A 148 -2.53 -1.38 -9.63
CA VAL A 148 -3.13 -2.63 -9.16
C VAL A 148 -3.05 -3.67 -10.25
N VAL A 149 -2.33 -4.75 -9.97
CA VAL A 149 -2.08 -5.84 -10.91
C VAL A 149 -2.78 -7.13 -10.48
N VAL A 150 -3.17 -7.92 -11.47
CA VAL A 150 -3.66 -9.29 -11.24
C VAL A 150 -2.47 -10.22 -11.31
N SER A 151 -2.03 -10.73 -10.15
CA SER A 151 -1.00 -11.76 -10.12
C SER A 151 -1.52 -13.05 -10.76
N ARG A 152 -0.70 -13.67 -11.60
CA ARG A 152 -1.03 -14.88 -12.34
C ARG A 152 0.08 -15.88 -12.20
N ALA A 153 -0.30 -17.18 -12.21
CA ALA A 153 0.64 -18.26 -12.39
C ALA A 153 0.57 -18.79 -13.83
N LYS A 154 1.67 -19.35 -14.31
CA LYS A 154 1.73 -20.05 -15.59
C LYS A 154 2.67 -21.25 -15.46
N ILE A 155 2.20 -22.44 -15.88
CA ILE A 155 3.08 -23.56 -16.12
C ILE A 155 3.60 -23.45 -17.56
N LEU A 156 4.92 -23.52 -17.71
CA LEU A 156 5.58 -23.36 -19.00
C LEU A 156 5.37 -24.59 -19.86
N GLY A 157 5.16 -24.42 -21.14
CA GLY A 157 4.87 -25.47 -22.12
C GLY A 157 3.41 -25.47 -22.57
N ASN A 158 3.01 -26.56 -23.20
CA ASN A 158 1.63 -26.78 -23.66
C ASN A 158 0.72 -27.07 -22.46
N SER A 159 -0.59 -26.92 -22.63
CA SER A 159 -1.58 -27.22 -21.59
C SER A 159 -1.65 -28.70 -21.23
N GLU A 160 -1.16 -29.57 -22.11
CA GLU A 160 -1.11 -31.03 -21.96
C GLU A 160 0.28 -31.55 -22.31
N LEU A 161 0.73 -32.55 -21.61
CA LEU A 161 2.00 -33.24 -21.86
C LEU A 161 1.77 -34.76 -22.00
N PHE A 162 2.14 -35.28 -23.16
CA PHE A 162 2.14 -36.73 -23.43
C PHE A 162 3.56 -37.25 -23.32
N ILE A 163 3.78 -38.23 -22.47
CA ILE A 163 5.11 -38.79 -22.24
C ILE A 163 5.08 -40.31 -22.22
N LYS A 164 6.22 -40.91 -22.60
CA LYS A 164 6.43 -42.36 -22.51
C LYS A 164 6.68 -42.76 -21.05
N SER A 165 6.12 -43.87 -20.64
CA SER A 165 6.40 -44.47 -19.32
C SER A 165 7.90 -44.68 -19.13
N GLY A 166 8.41 -44.35 -17.95
CA GLY A 166 9.84 -44.41 -17.63
C GLY A 166 10.64 -43.16 -17.95
N SER A 167 10.05 -42.17 -18.65
CA SER A 167 10.68 -40.87 -18.90
C SER A 167 10.63 -39.97 -17.67
N ASP A 168 11.51 -38.99 -17.61
CA ASP A 168 11.48 -37.94 -16.59
C ASP A 168 10.59 -36.78 -16.99
N ILE A 169 9.87 -36.24 -16.02
CA ILE A 169 8.99 -35.06 -16.20
C ILE A 169 9.60 -33.86 -15.51
N ASN A 170 9.60 -32.73 -16.17
CA ASN A 170 9.99 -31.45 -15.61
C ASN A 170 8.90 -30.41 -15.92
N LEU A 171 8.11 -30.04 -14.91
CA LEU A 171 7.12 -28.98 -15.00
C LEU A 171 7.69 -27.74 -14.34
N THR A 172 7.61 -26.59 -15.02
CA THR A 172 8.08 -25.31 -14.49
C THR A 172 6.91 -24.35 -14.35
N CYS A 173 6.66 -23.90 -13.13
CA CYS A 173 5.68 -22.89 -12.79
C CYS A 173 6.35 -21.54 -12.61
N LEU A 174 5.76 -20.48 -13.19
CA LEU A 174 6.21 -19.10 -13.08
C LEU A 174 5.11 -18.25 -12.46
N ALA A 175 5.40 -17.56 -11.35
CA ALA A 175 4.51 -16.54 -10.78
C ALA A 175 4.80 -15.19 -11.44
N MET A 176 3.80 -14.67 -12.16
CA MET A 176 3.91 -13.43 -12.94
C MET A 176 3.15 -12.28 -12.29
N GLN A 177 3.59 -11.04 -12.58
CA GLN A 177 2.91 -9.80 -12.19
C GLN A 177 2.68 -9.66 -10.68
N SER A 178 3.46 -10.33 -9.85
CA SER A 178 3.44 -10.13 -8.41
C SER A 178 4.51 -9.10 -8.02
N PRO A 179 4.17 -8.03 -7.28
CA PRO A 179 5.16 -7.04 -6.81
C PRO A 179 6.14 -7.65 -5.82
N ILE A 180 5.70 -8.66 -5.07
CA ILE A 180 6.50 -9.38 -4.07
C ILE A 180 6.65 -10.83 -4.55
N PRO A 181 7.86 -11.41 -4.49
CA PRO A 181 8.05 -12.82 -4.78
C PRO A 181 7.16 -13.69 -3.87
N PRO A 182 6.58 -14.80 -4.40
CA PRO A 182 5.76 -15.68 -3.58
C PRO A 182 6.59 -16.27 -2.43
N SER A 183 5.98 -16.35 -1.24
CA SER A 183 6.62 -16.95 -0.07
C SER A 183 6.83 -18.46 -0.27
N PHE A 184 5.90 -19.09 -0.98
CA PHE A 184 5.93 -20.49 -1.37
C PHE A 184 5.18 -20.70 -2.68
N ILE A 185 5.47 -21.83 -3.34
CA ILE A 185 4.74 -22.35 -4.50
C ILE A 185 4.44 -23.81 -4.22
N TYR A 186 3.16 -24.13 -4.07
CA TYR A 186 2.74 -25.53 -3.89
C TYR A 186 2.40 -26.17 -5.23
N TRP A 187 2.76 -27.45 -5.32
CA TRP A 187 2.35 -28.34 -6.39
C TRP A 187 1.35 -29.35 -5.84
N TYR A 188 0.28 -29.55 -6.58
CA TYR A 188 -0.72 -30.56 -6.27
C TYR A 188 -0.88 -31.52 -7.45
N LYS A 189 -1.21 -32.77 -7.14
CA LYS A 189 -1.78 -33.73 -8.08
C LYS A 189 -3.18 -34.06 -7.61
N GLY A 190 -4.20 -33.55 -8.33
CA GLY A 190 -5.55 -33.51 -7.80
C GLY A 190 -5.58 -32.77 -6.46
N LYS A 191 -5.98 -33.42 -5.38
CA LYS A 191 -6.01 -32.86 -4.02
C LYS A 191 -4.74 -33.10 -3.18
N ARG A 192 -3.78 -33.86 -3.71
CA ARG A 192 -2.58 -34.27 -2.96
C ARG A 192 -1.44 -33.28 -3.20
N VAL A 193 -0.85 -32.79 -2.12
CA VAL A 193 0.36 -31.95 -2.17
C VAL A 193 1.56 -32.80 -2.60
N MET A 194 2.32 -32.30 -3.58
CA MET A 194 3.49 -32.99 -4.14
C MET A 194 4.82 -32.54 -3.53
N ASN A 195 4.88 -31.32 -2.94
CA ASN A 195 6.10 -30.78 -2.34
C ASN A 195 6.72 -31.66 -1.25
N TYR A 196 5.90 -32.48 -0.60
CA TYR A 196 6.28 -33.36 0.50
C TYR A 196 5.96 -34.83 0.18
N SER A 197 6.01 -35.22 -1.10
CA SER A 197 5.70 -36.57 -1.51
C SER A 197 6.76 -37.54 -0.97
N GLN A 198 6.30 -38.65 -0.34
CA GLN A 198 7.17 -39.74 0.12
C GLN A 198 7.56 -40.71 -1.01
N ARG A 199 6.98 -40.57 -2.20
CA ARG A 199 7.38 -41.35 -3.36
C ARG A 199 8.80 -40.94 -3.77
N GLY A 200 9.74 -41.90 -3.88
CA GLY A 200 11.05 -41.66 -4.44
C GLY A 200 11.00 -41.10 -5.88
N GLY A 201 11.95 -40.27 -6.24
CA GLY A 201 12.06 -39.67 -7.58
C GLY A 201 11.18 -38.43 -7.81
N ILE A 202 10.48 -37.88 -6.80
CA ILE A 202 9.79 -36.61 -6.88
C ILE A 202 10.60 -35.56 -6.13
N ASN A 203 10.86 -34.43 -6.81
CA ASN A 203 11.57 -33.31 -6.22
C ASN A 203 10.92 -31.99 -6.64
N VAL A 204 10.79 -31.03 -5.71
CA VAL A 204 10.31 -29.67 -5.96
C VAL A 204 11.39 -28.68 -5.60
N ILE A 205 11.82 -27.90 -6.58
CA ILE A 205 12.85 -26.85 -6.44
C ILE A 205 12.18 -25.51 -6.67
N THR A 206 12.14 -24.65 -5.65
CA THR A 206 11.55 -23.32 -5.75
C THR A 206 12.64 -22.25 -5.60
N GLU A 207 12.71 -21.38 -6.59
CA GLU A 207 13.65 -20.26 -6.64
C GLU A 207 12.88 -18.95 -6.53
N ARG A 208 13.04 -18.26 -5.41
CA ARG A 208 12.29 -17.03 -5.09
C ARG A 208 12.66 -15.86 -6.00
N GLN A 209 13.94 -15.71 -6.34
CA GLN A 209 14.43 -14.58 -7.14
C GLN A 209 13.83 -14.60 -8.54
N THR A 210 13.81 -15.75 -9.19
CA THR A 210 13.23 -15.94 -10.52
C THR A 210 11.72 -16.17 -10.47
N ARG A 211 11.15 -16.32 -9.26
CA ARG A 211 9.72 -16.60 -9.03
C ARG A 211 9.23 -17.88 -9.70
N THR A 212 10.12 -18.86 -9.80
CA THR A 212 9.86 -20.14 -10.45
C THR A 212 9.84 -21.29 -9.45
N SER A 213 9.08 -22.32 -9.78
CA SER A 213 9.13 -23.61 -9.09
C SER A 213 9.12 -24.73 -10.12
N LYS A 214 10.03 -25.67 -9.96
CA LYS A 214 10.18 -26.86 -10.82
C LYS A 214 9.72 -28.09 -10.06
N LEU A 215 8.79 -28.83 -10.65
CA LEU A 215 8.41 -30.18 -10.21
C LEU A 215 9.09 -31.20 -11.12
N LEU A 216 9.96 -32.01 -10.53
CA LEU A 216 10.69 -33.07 -11.19
C LEU A 216 10.09 -34.41 -10.77
N ILE A 217 9.78 -35.29 -11.73
CA ILE A 217 9.28 -36.62 -11.49
C ILE A 217 10.14 -37.58 -12.32
N ALA A 218 11.01 -38.32 -11.67
CA ALA A 218 11.87 -39.30 -12.34
C ALA A 218 11.11 -40.62 -12.61
N LYS A 219 11.43 -41.22 -13.74
CA LYS A 219 10.88 -42.51 -14.16
C LYS A 219 9.36 -42.57 -14.02
N ALA A 220 8.68 -41.65 -14.70
CA ALA A 220 7.23 -41.53 -14.62
C ALA A 220 6.50 -42.82 -14.96
N THR A 221 5.46 -43.10 -14.21
CA THR A 221 4.60 -44.27 -14.35
C THR A 221 3.20 -43.87 -14.80
N PRO A 222 2.37 -44.75 -15.32
CA PRO A 222 0.97 -44.42 -15.64
C PRO A 222 0.19 -43.84 -14.45
N ALA A 223 0.56 -44.23 -13.24
CA ALA A 223 -0.01 -43.68 -12.01
C ALA A 223 0.31 -42.18 -11.82
N ASP A 224 1.29 -41.61 -12.51
CA ASP A 224 1.63 -40.19 -12.46
C ASP A 224 0.77 -39.35 -13.38
N SER A 225 -0.04 -39.95 -14.26
CA SER A 225 -1.03 -39.23 -15.06
C SER A 225 -2.06 -38.51 -14.18
N GLY A 226 -2.53 -37.39 -14.64
CA GLY A 226 -3.57 -36.59 -13.96
C GLY A 226 -3.34 -35.09 -14.03
N ASN A 227 -4.20 -34.37 -13.33
CA ASN A 227 -4.12 -32.89 -13.26
C ASN A 227 -3.10 -32.45 -12.20
N TYR A 228 -2.14 -31.66 -12.66
CA TYR A 228 -1.20 -30.98 -11.80
C TYR A 228 -1.59 -29.53 -11.64
N THR A 229 -1.53 -29.02 -10.44
CA THR A 229 -1.85 -27.63 -10.11
C THR A 229 -0.63 -26.98 -9.47
N CYS A 230 -0.29 -25.80 -9.95
CA CYS A 230 0.68 -24.91 -9.35
C CYS A 230 -0.06 -23.78 -8.65
N SER A 231 0.22 -23.57 -7.37
CA SER A 231 -0.44 -22.57 -6.51
C SER A 231 0.59 -21.71 -5.77
N PRO A 232 1.05 -20.60 -6.37
CA PRO A 232 1.87 -19.62 -5.66
C PRO A 232 1.06 -18.84 -4.61
N SER A 233 1.69 -18.50 -3.48
CA SER A 233 1.05 -17.71 -2.41
C SER A 233 0.64 -16.28 -2.84
N SER A 234 1.16 -15.81 -3.95
CA SER A 234 0.93 -14.45 -4.48
C SER A 234 -0.05 -14.40 -5.65
N SER A 235 -0.57 -15.54 -6.13
CA SER A 235 -1.43 -15.60 -7.31
C SER A 235 -2.43 -16.75 -7.23
N GLY A 236 -3.39 -16.75 -8.14
CA GLY A 236 -4.32 -17.88 -8.30
C GLY A 236 -3.63 -19.15 -8.79
N GLU A 237 -4.35 -20.25 -8.67
CA GLU A 237 -3.92 -21.57 -9.13
C GLU A 237 -3.89 -21.66 -10.65
N VAL A 238 -2.97 -22.45 -11.19
CA VAL A 238 -2.93 -22.83 -12.60
C VAL A 238 -2.88 -24.34 -12.74
N HIS A 239 -3.70 -24.87 -13.62
CA HIS A 239 -3.87 -26.31 -13.84
C HIS A 239 -3.11 -26.77 -15.09
N TYR A 240 -2.66 -28.02 -15.05
CA TYR A 240 -1.89 -28.66 -16.11
C TYR A 240 -2.27 -30.15 -16.22
N GLN A 241 -2.60 -30.62 -17.42
CA GLN A 241 -2.95 -32.01 -17.67
C GLN A 241 -1.69 -32.81 -18.07
N LEU A 242 -1.35 -33.82 -17.30
CA LEU A 242 -0.32 -34.78 -17.64
C LEU A 242 -0.94 -36.12 -18.06
N ILE A 243 -0.58 -36.57 -19.23
CA ILE A 243 -0.97 -37.88 -19.74
C ILE A 243 0.28 -38.71 -19.98
N ASN A 244 0.42 -39.78 -19.19
CA ASN A 244 1.51 -40.74 -19.34
C ASN A 244 0.92 -42.00 -20.01
N TYR A 245 1.48 -42.43 -21.14
CA TYR A 245 1.05 -43.62 -21.82
C TYR A 245 2.19 -44.67 -21.80
N ALA A 246 1.83 -45.92 -21.59
CA ALA A 246 2.74 -47.03 -21.86
C ALA A 246 2.75 -47.29 -23.38
N PRO A 247 3.93 -47.52 -24.01
CA PRO A 247 3.93 -48.00 -25.38
C PRO A 247 3.17 -49.33 -25.43
N ALA A 248 2.42 -49.57 -26.51
CA ALA A 248 1.83 -50.85 -26.78
C ALA A 248 2.96 -51.89 -26.67
N ARG A 249 2.74 -52.99 -25.97
CA ARG A 249 3.70 -54.10 -25.99
C ARG A 249 3.78 -54.57 -27.45
N PRO A 250 4.97 -54.70 -28.01
CA PRO A 250 5.07 -55.44 -29.26
C PRO A 250 4.62 -56.86 -28.98
N ASP A 251 3.65 -57.35 -29.73
CA ASP A 251 3.19 -58.73 -29.72
C ASP A 251 4.32 -59.66 -30.18
#